data_265d470e5937f769f441cb9dfbb4eb53
#
_entry.id   265d470e5937f769f441cb9dfbb4eb53
#
_cell.length_a   1.000
_cell.length_b   1.000
_cell.length_c   1.000
_cell.angle_alpha   90.00
_cell.angle_beta   90.00
_cell.angle_gamma   90.00
#
_symmetry.space_group_name_H-M   'P 1'
#
loop_
_entity.id
_entity.type
_entity.pdbx_description
1 polymer ?
#
loop_
_entity_poly.entity_id
_entity_poly.type
_entity_poly.pdbx_seq_one_letter_code
_entity_poly.pdbx_strand_id
1 'polypeptide(L)'
;MSSTHDYITDKRNNNIQVYINGKFYHRSKANVSVMDSGFLLGDGVWEGIRLHKNVLVHLNDHLIRLYNGAKSIAMTIPISKEKMKSEIMKTVKINEMETDVHIRLIVSRGIKKTPYQNPNVTISPPTIVIIPEYKIASEVVKRDGITIGTVNTIRDYQVQDPRIN
;
A
#
# COMPACT_ATOMS: atom_id res chain seq x y z
N MET A 1 19.46 -4.49 19.75
CA MET A 1 18.00 -4.42 19.99
C MET A 1 17.30 -4.88 18.74
N SER A 2 16.40 -5.84 18.82
CA SER A 2 15.58 -6.26 17.68
C SER A 2 14.43 -5.26 17.45
N SER A 3 14.10 -4.97 16.19
CA SER A 3 13.04 -4.04 15.81
C SER A 3 11.98 -4.77 14.99
N THR A 4 10.72 -4.34 15.08
CA THR A 4 9.65 -4.81 14.18
C THR A 4 9.88 -4.39 12.73
N HIS A 5 10.83 -3.47 12.50
CA HIS A 5 11.21 -2.96 11.17
C HIS A 5 12.54 -3.51 10.67
N ASP A 6 13.13 -4.50 11.35
CA ASP A 6 14.34 -5.15 10.86
C ASP A 6 14.06 -5.78 9.50
N TYR A 7 14.91 -5.43 8.53
CA TYR A 7 14.79 -5.94 7.16
C TYR A 7 15.59 -7.23 7.00
N ILE A 8 14.89 -8.29 6.66
CA ILE A 8 15.51 -9.57 6.30
C ILE A 8 15.28 -9.76 4.80
N THR A 9 16.38 -9.90 4.04
CA THR A 9 16.29 -10.16 2.61
C THR A 9 15.65 -11.52 2.35
N ASP A 10 14.58 -11.54 1.55
CA ASP A 10 13.97 -12.76 1.06
C ASP A 10 14.18 -12.86 -0.47
N LYS A 11 14.94 -13.86 -0.91
CA LYS A 11 15.27 -14.04 -2.34
C LYS A 11 14.06 -14.27 -3.23
N ARG A 12 12.94 -14.76 -2.67
CA ARG A 12 11.67 -14.92 -3.39
C ARG A 12 11.15 -13.58 -3.93
N ASN A 13 11.50 -12.47 -3.27
CA ASN A 13 11.10 -11.14 -3.70
C ASN A 13 11.83 -10.63 -4.95
N ASN A 14 12.88 -11.30 -5.41
CA ASN A 14 13.67 -10.81 -6.55
C ASN A 14 12.87 -10.81 -7.87
N ASN A 15 11.93 -11.75 -8.03
CA ASN A 15 11.21 -11.99 -9.30
C ASN A 15 9.71 -11.70 -9.21
N ILE A 16 9.26 -10.89 -8.24
CA ILE A 16 7.84 -10.59 -8.08
C ILE A 16 7.31 -9.68 -9.20
N GLN A 17 6.03 -9.90 -9.52
CA GLN A 17 5.23 -9.05 -10.40
C GLN A 17 4.45 -8.03 -9.57
N VAL A 18 4.55 -6.77 -9.93
CA VAL A 18 3.85 -5.63 -9.34
C VAL A 18 2.73 -5.23 -10.28
N TYR A 19 1.53 -5.01 -9.75
CA TYR A 19 0.40 -4.48 -10.51
C TYR A 19 0.44 -2.96 -10.52
N ILE A 20 0.29 -2.36 -11.72
CA ILE A 20 0.11 -0.92 -11.89
C ILE A 20 -1.00 -0.70 -12.93
N ASN A 21 -2.12 -0.10 -12.55
CA ASN A 21 -3.20 0.34 -13.44
C ASN A 21 -3.63 -0.72 -14.47
N GLY A 22 -3.87 -1.95 -14.04
CA GLY A 22 -4.37 -3.04 -14.91
C GLY A 22 -3.29 -3.90 -15.55
N LYS A 23 -2.01 -3.60 -15.37
CA LYS A 23 -0.88 -4.33 -15.95
C LYS A 23 0.06 -4.86 -14.88
N PHE A 24 0.76 -5.95 -15.20
CA PHE A 24 1.79 -6.52 -14.34
C PHE A 24 3.18 -6.21 -14.91
N TYR A 25 4.08 -5.84 -14.01
CA TYR A 25 5.46 -5.53 -14.34
C TYR A 25 6.40 -6.25 -13.39
N HIS A 26 7.48 -6.79 -13.88
CA HIS A 26 8.56 -7.25 -13.01
C HIS A 26 9.01 -6.09 -12.11
N ARG A 27 9.30 -6.36 -10.82
CA ARG A 27 9.61 -5.32 -9.82
C ARG A 27 10.68 -4.33 -10.26
N SER A 28 11.69 -4.79 -11.01
CA SER A 28 12.78 -3.91 -11.51
C SER A 28 12.35 -2.97 -12.62
N LYS A 29 11.15 -3.17 -13.20
CA LYS A 29 10.58 -2.36 -14.28
C LYS A 29 9.26 -1.68 -13.88
N ALA A 30 8.81 -1.88 -12.63
CA ALA A 30 7.59 -1.28 -12.09
C ALA A 30 7.87 0.19 -11.74
N ASN A 31 7.50 1.11 -12.62
CA ASN A 31 7.76 2.54 -12.47
C ASN A 31 6.46 3.33 -12.45
N VAL A 32 6.43 4.40 -11.68
CA VAL A 32 5.41 5.45 -11.73
C VAL A 32 6.05 6.75 -12.19
N SER A 33 5.23 7.66 -12.73
CA SER A 33 5.72 8.97 -13.17
C SER A 33 6.24 9.79 -11.99
N VAL A 34 7.33 10.53 -12.18
CA VAL A 34 7.78 11.55 -11.21
C VAL A 34 6.74 12.67 -11.03
N MET A 35 5.81 12.82 -11.98
CA MET A 35 4.70 13.77 -11.90
C MET A 35 3.46 13.17 -11.23
N ASP A 36 3.54 11.95 -10.69
CA ASP A 36 2.45 11.38 -9.90
C ASP A 36 2.27 12.15 -8.59
N SER A 37 1.02 12.47 -8.24
CA SER A 37 0.68 13.26 -7.06
C SER A 37 1.11 12.59 -5.75
N GLY A 38 1.12 11.27 -5.72
CA GLY A 38 1.62 10.50 -4.57
C GLY A 38 3.11 10.70 -4.37
N PHE A 39 3.91 10.71 -5.45
CA PHE A 39 5.34 10.98 -5.39
C PHE A 39 5.63 12.45 -5.05
N LEU A 40 4.94 13.40 -5.72
CA LEU A 40 5.19 14.82 -5.55
C LEU A 40 4.74 15.37 -4.18
N LEU A 41 3.61 14.92 -3.68
CA LEU A 41 2.87 15.61 -2.60
C LEU A 41 2.39 14.64 -1.49
N GLY A 42 2.59 13.34 -1.63
CA GLY A 42 1.97 12.36 -0.73
C GLY A 42 0.44 12.30 -0.88
N ASP A 43 -0.13 12.81 -1.98
CA ASP A 43 -1.58 12.90 -2.21
C ASP A 43 -2.13 11.54 -2.68
N GLY A 44 -2.55 10.76 -1.71
CA GLY A 44 -3.06 9.41 -1.94
C GLY A 44 -3.42 8.69 -0.65
N VAL A 45 -3.88 7.47 -0.79
CA VAL A 45 -4.23 6.56 0.32
C VAL A 45 -3.55 5.21 0.10
N TRP A 46 -3.32 4.48 1.18
CA TRP A 46 -2.72 3.15 1.07
C TRP A 46 -3.18 2.20 2.17
N GLU A 47 -3.02 0.90 1.92
CA GLU A 47 -3.27 -0.18 2.87
C GLU A 47 -2.13 -1.19 2.91
N GLY A 48 -1.95 -1.80 4.08
CA GLY A 48 -1.07 -2.94 4.29
C GLY A 48 -1.90 -4.19 4.61
N ILE A 49 -1.97 -5.13 3.66
CA ILE A 49 -2.81 -6.33 3.76
C ILE A 49 -1.92 -7.55 3.96
N ARG A 50 -2.29 -8.44 4.89
CA ARG A 50 -1.57 -9.68 5.12
C ARG A 50 -2.21 -10.83 4.36
N LEU A 51 -1.39 -11.63 3.64
CA LEU A 51 -1.77 -12.94 3.16
C LEU A 51 -1.14 -14.00 4.06
N HIS A 52 -1.97 -14.84 4.65
CA HIS A 52 -1.57 -15.95 5.50
C HIS A 52 -2.39 -17.20 5.19
N LYS A 53 -1.74 -18.31 4.84
CA LYS A 53 -2.37 -19.61 4.50
C LYS A 53 -3.54 -19.43 3.51
N ASN A 54 -3.28 -18.75 2.39
CA ASN A 54 -4.24 -18.42 1.33
C ASN A 54 -5.42 -17.51 1.75
N VAL A 55 -5.36 -16.91 2.95
CA VAL A 55 -6.38 -15.96 3.43
C VAL A 55 -5.82 -14.54 3.41
N LEU A 56 -6.50 -13.64 2.70
CA LEU A 56 -6.27 -12.20 2.79
C LEU A 56 -6.97 -11.69 4.06
N VAL A 57 -6.18 -11.45 5.10
CA VAL A 57 -6.68 -11.12 6.45
C VAL A 57 -7.38 -9.77 6.41
N HIS A 58 -8.63 -9.73 6.89
CA HIS A 58 -9.47 -8.53 6.99
C HIS A 58 -9.58 -7.69 5.69
N LEU A 59 -9.50 -8.34 4.51
CA LEU A 59 -9.49 -7.64 3.22
C LEU A 59 -10.65 -6.66 3.04
N ASN A 60 -11.86 -7.04 3.44
CA ASN A 60 -13.03 -6.17 3.29
C ASN A 60 -12.90 -4.90 4.13
N ASP A 61 -12.39 -5.00 5.36
CA ASP A 61 -12.21 -3.85 6.26
C ASP A 61 -11.13 -2.92 5.73
N HIS A 62 -10.01 -3.46 5.21
CA HIS A 62 -8.98 -2.69 4.52
C HIS A 62 -9.55 -1.93 3.33
N LEU A 63 -10.36 -2.58 2.48
CA LEU A 63 -10.95 -1.92 1.32
C LEU A 63 -11.99 -0.85 1.74
N ILE A 64 -12.81 -1.10 2.75
CA ILE A 64 -13.73 -0.09 3.28
C ILE A 64 -12.94 1.14 3.75
N ARG A 65 -11.87 0.96 4.52
CA ARG A 65 -11.02 2.05 5.00
C ARG A 65 -10.34 2.81 3.86
N LEU A 66 -9.77 2.11 2.87
CA LEU A 66 -9.13 2.71 1.70
C LEU A 66 -10.09 3.62 0.93
N TYR A 67 -11.31 3.14 0.64
CA TYR A 67 -12.30 3.92 -0.11
C TYR A 67 -12.86 5.08 0.70
N ASN A 68 -13.04 4.92 2.01
CA ASN A 68 -13.44 6.01 2.90
C ASN A 68 -12.33 7.06 3.03
N GLY A 69 -11.06 6.63 3.15
CA GLY A 69 -9.91 7.52 3.13
C GLY A 69 -9.79 8.31 1.83
N ALA A 70 -9.97 7.67 0.68
CA ALA A 70 -10.01 8.34 -0.62
C ALA A 70 -11.12 9.40 -0.68
N LYS A 71 -12.33 9.05 -0.22
CA LYS A 71 -13.47 9.97 -0.16
C LYS A 71 -13.19 11.18 0.72
N SER A 72 -12.52 11.02 1.88
CA SER A 72 -12.22 12.12 2.81
C SER A 72 -11.23 13.14 2.25
N ILE A 73 -10.39 12.74 1.28
CA ILE A 73 -9.52 13.65 0.51
C ILE A 73 -10.11 14.02 -0.85
N ALA A 74 -11.43 13.84 -1.04
CA ALA A 74 -12.14 14.12 -2.29
C ALA A 74 -11.49 13.43 -3.52
N MET A 75 -11.07 12.18 -3.37
CA MET A 75 -10.54 11.34 -4.45
C MET A 75 -11.48 10.16 -4.72
N THR A 76 -11.82 9.95 -6.00
CA THR A 76 -12.63 8.80 -6.43
C THR A 76 -11.73 7.71 -7.01
N ILE A 77 -11.74 6.52 -6.40
CA ILE A 77 -11.06 5.35 -6.94
C ILE A 77 -11.84 4.84 -8.15
N PRO A 78 -11.20 4.66 -9.34
CA PRO A 78 -11.91 4.42 -10.60
C PRO A 78 -12.45 2.99 -10.79
N ILE A 79 -12.23 2.10 -9.85
CA ILE A 79 -12.73 0.71 -9.88
C ILE A 79 -13.52 0.41 -8.61
N SER A 80 -14.44 -0.57 -8.66
CA SER A 80 -15.21 -0.97 -7.48
C SER A 80 -14.34 -1.74 -6.47
N LYS A 81 -14.83 -1.89 -5.23
CA LYS A 81 -14.17 -2.71 -4.19
C LYS A 81 -14.02 -4.17 -4.62
N GLU A 82 -15.03 -4.72 -5.29
CA GLU A 82 -15.02 -6.09 -5.83
C GLU A 82 -13.94 -6.24 -6.91
N LYS A 83 -13.82 -5.25 -7.79
CA LYS A 83 -12.75 -5.23 -8.80
C LYS A 83 -11.38 -5.10 -8.16
N MET A 84 -11.21 -4.23 -7.15
CA MET A 84 -9.96 -4.10 -6.39
C MET A 84 -9.56 -5.42 -5.73
N LYS A 85 -10.52 -6.09 -5.06
CA LYS A 85 -10.32 -7.44 -4.50
C LYS A 85 -9.84 -8.43 -5.55
N SER A 86 -10.48 -8.44 -6.74
CA SER A 86 -10.08 -9.29 -7.86
C SER A 86 -8.65 -9.01 -8.31
N GLU A 87 -8.24 -7.74 -8.42
CA GLU A 87 -6.87 -7.39 -8.84
C GLU A 87 -5.81 -7.77 -7.78
N ILE A 88 -6.13 -7.64 -6.49
CA ILE A 88 -5.27 -8.14 -5.41
C ILE A 88 -5.10 -9.66 -5.51
N MET A 89 -6.19 -10.40 -5.68
CA MET A 89 -6.14 -11.86 -5.81
C MET A 89 -5.35 -12.30 -7.05
N LYS A 90 -5.50 -11.61 -8.19
CA LYS A 90 -4.69 -11.87 -9.39
C LYS A 90 -3.21 -11.61 -9.15
N THR A 91 -2.89 -10.52 -8.41
CA THR A 91 -1.50 -10.19 -8.06
C THR A 91 -0.88 -11.27 -7.18
N VAL A 92 -1.60 -11.80 -6.23
CA VAL A 92 -1.17 -12.94 -5.40
C VAL A 92 -0.96 -14.19 -6.26
N LYS A 93 -1.92 -14.50 -7.13
CA LYS A 93 -1.91 -15.70 -7.98
C LYS A 93 -0.76 -15.70 -8.99
N ILE A 94 -0.49 -14.57 -9.67
CA ILE A 94 0.59 -14.47 -10.68
C ILE A 94 1.98 -14.63 -10.05
N ASN A 95 2.09 -14.35 -8.74
CA ASN A 95 3.31 -14.51 -7.95
C ASN A 95 3.36 -15.86 -7.20
N GLU A 96 2.36 -16.73 -7.38
CA GLU A 96 2.28 -18.04 -6.70
C GLU A 96 2.44 -17.95 -5.17
N MET A 97 1.87 -16.88 -4.59
CA MET A 97 2.01 -16.59 -3.16
C MET A 97 0.86 -17.20 -2.35
N GLU A 98 1.18 -17.84 -1.22
CA GLU A 98 0.20 -18.51 -0.36
C GLU A 98 0.22 -18.00 1.09
N THR A 99 1.39 -17.68 1.61
CA THR A 99 1.56 -17.28 3.01
C THR A 99 2.76 -16.37 3.22
N ASP A 100 2.83 -15.71 4.37
CA ASP A 100 3.91 -14.81 4.79
C ASP A 100 4.13 -13.64 3.83
N VAL A 101 3.05 -13.16 3.21
CA VAL A 101 3.10 -12.04 2.28
C VAL A 101 2.48 -10.80 2.90
N HIS A 102 3.15 -9.68 2.72
CA HIS A 102 2.63 -8.35 2.97
C HIS A 102 2.34 -7.68 1.63
N ILE A 103 1.11 -7.21 1.45
CA ILE A 103 0.66 -6.53 0.24
C ILE A 103 0.53 -5.05 0.54
N ARG A 104 1.29 -4.22 -0.14
CA ARG A 104 1.12 -2.76 -0.13
C ARG A 104 0.19 -2.38 -1.28
N LEU A 105 -1.00 -1.90 -0.94
CA LEU A 105 -1.96 -1.33 -1.89
C LEU A 105 -1.90 0.19 -1.78
N ILE A 106 -1.59 0.87 -2.87
CA ILE A 106 -1.45 2.34 -2.93
C ILE A 106 -2.38 2.86 -4.00
N VAL A 107 -3.07 3.96 -3.71
CA VAL A 107 -3.85 4.72 -4.70
C VAL A 107 -3.48 6.19 -4.56
N SER A 108 -2.80 6.75 -5.56
CA SER A 108 -2.56 8.19 -5.65
C SER A 108 -3.63 8.88 -6.50
N ARG A 109 -3.74 10.20 -6.40
CA ARG A 109 -4.69 10.97 -7.22
C ARG A 109 -4.36 10.91 -8.72
N GLY A 110 -3.15 10.51 -9.11
CA GLY A 110 -2.70 10.39 -10.49
C GLY A 110 -1.68 11.44 -10.91
N ILE A 111 -1.43 11.51 -12.21
CA ILE A 111 -0.38 12.36 -12.81
C ILE A 111 -0.85 13.81 -12.88
N LYS A 112 -0.01 14.73 -12.47
CA LYS A 112 -0.23 16.17 -12.55
C LYS A 112 0.42 16.78 -13.78
N LYS A 113 -0.22 17.79 -14.35
CA LYS A 113 0.36 18.62 -15.43
C LYS A 113 1.56 19.45 -14.95
N THR A 114 1.53 19.84 -13.68
CA THR A 114 2.54 20.67 -13.02
C THR A 114 2.57 20.33 -11.53
N PRO A 115 3.70 20.45 -10.81
CA PRO A 115 3.84 20.07 -9.41
C PRO A 115 3.13 21.05 -8.44
N TYR A 116 1.87 21.35 -8.72
CA TYR A 116 1.01 22.20 -7.90
C TYR A 116 0.10 21.36 -7.01
N GLN A 117 -0.22 21.87 -5.81
CA GLN A 117 -1.10 21.23 -4.85
C GLN A 117 -2.56 21.14 -5.32
N ASN A 118 -3.02 22.07 -6.18
CA ASN A 118 -4.38 22.10 -6.69
C ASN A 118 -4.76 20.75 -7.36
N PRO A 119 -5.79 20.03 -6.89
CA PRO A 119 -6.22 18.76 -7.47
C PRO A 119 -6.70 18.90 -8.93
N ASN A 120 -7.19 20.08 -9.35
CA ASN A 120 -7.71 20.32 -10.70
C ASN A 120 -6.62 20.31 -11.80
N VAL A 121 -5.32 20.32 -11.43
CA VAL A 121 -4.23 20.15 -12.40
C VAL A 121 -3.85 18.68 -12.64
N THR A 122 -4.63 17.74 -12.09
CA THR A 122 -4.47 16.30 -12.35
C THR A 122 -5.01 15.97 -13.75
N ILE A 123 -4.19 15.29 -14.56
CA ILE A 123 -4.47 15.00 -15.97
C ILE A 123 -4.66 13.52 -16.28
N SER A 124 -4.60 12.66 -15.27
CA SER A 124 -4.84 11.22 -15.42
C SER A 124 -5.86 10.71 -14.38
N PRO A 125 -6.43 9.53 -14.58
CA PRO A 125 -7.08 8.81 -13.48
C PRO A 125 -6.11 8.52 -12.33
N PRO A 126 -6.61 8.20 -11.12
CA PRO A 126 -5.82 7.71 -10.01
C PRO A 126 -4.89 6.56 -10.40
N THR A 127 -3.68 6.57 -9.86
CA THR A 127 -2.70 5.52 -10.05
C THR A 127 -2.88 4.45 -8.96
N ILE A 128 -3.15 3.22 -9.36
CA ILE A 128 -3.32 2.07 -8.45
C ILE A 128 -2.10 1.17 -8.56
N VAL A 129 -1.44 0.93 -7.42
CA VAL A 129 -0.26 0.05 -7.34
C VAL A 129 -0.50 -1.02 -6.29
N ILE A 130 -0.22 -2.29 -6.61
CA ILE A 130 -0.26 -3.41 -5.67
C ILE A 130 1.11 -4.09 -5.68
N ILE A 131 1.80 -4.04 -4.54
CA ILE A 131 3.13 -4.60 -4.36
C ILE A 131 3.03 -5.75 -3.35
N PRO A 132 3.11 -7.01 -3.75
CA PRO A 132 3.19 -8.13 -2.83
C PRO A 132 4.66 -8.41 -2.51
N GLU A 133 4.98 -8.67 -1.24
CA GLU A 133 6.32 -9.08 -0.82
C GLU A 133 6.24 -10.17 0.24
N TYR A 134 7.08 -11.20 0.13
CA TYR A 134 7.31 -12.11 1.25
C TYR A 134 7.93 -11.34 2.40
N LYS A 135 7.27 -11.39 3.55
CA LYS A 135 7.73 -10.72 4.77
C LYS A 135 7.37 -11.55 5.99
N ILE A 136 8.36 -12.22 6.53
CA ILE A 136 8.20 -13.05 7.72
C ILE A 136 8.33 -12.15 8.95
N ALA A 137 7.42 -12.32 9.92
CA ALA A 137 7.54 -11.63 11.20
C ALA A 137 8.71 -12.21 12.01
N SER A 138 9.45 -11.34 12.70
CA SER A 138 10.58 -11.77 13.52
C SER A 138 10.13 -12.68 14.67
N GLU A 139 10.63 -13.91 14.71
CA GLU A 139 10.36 -14.85 15.81
C GLU A 139 10.98 -14.36 17.12
N VAL A 140 12.10 -13.62 17.07
CA VAL A 140 12.73 -13.00 18.23
C VAL A 140 11.79 -11.97 18.85
N VAL A 141 11.19 -11.09 18.01
CA VAL A 141 10.22 -10.09 18.49
C VAL A 141 8.97 -10.73 19.08
N LYS A 142 8.49 -11.83 18.49
CA LYS A 142 7.34 -12.57 19.04
C LYS A 142 7.63 -13.20 20.39
N ARG A 143 8.84 -13.75 20.59
CA ARG A 143 9.24 -14.44 21.81
C ARG A 143 9.63 -13.45 22.90
N ASP A 144 10.47 -12.46 22.58
CA ASP A 144 11.14 -11.60 23.56
C ASP A 144 10.45 -10.23 23.71
N GLY A 145 9.53 -9.90 22.81
CA GLY A 145 8.88 -8.60 22.78
C GLY A 145 9.78 -7.49 22.22
N ILE A 146 9.35 -6.25 22.42
CA ILE A 146 10.08 -5.02 22.06
C ILE A 146 10.04 -4.04 23.22
N THR A 147 11.06 -3.19 23.31
CA THR A 147 11.04 -2.06 24.25
C THR A 147 10.30 -0.88 23.60
N ILE A 148 9.33 -0.33 24.32
CA ILE A 148 8.54 0.84 23.90
C ILE A 148 8.84 1.99 24.84
N GLY A 149 9.12 3.17 24.29
CA GLY A 149 9.25 4.43 25.01
C GLY A 149 8.05 5.34 24.77
N THR A 150 7.55 5.99 25.81
CA THR A 150 6.55 7.05 25.69
C THR A 150 7.25 8.38 25.46
N VAL A 151 6.80 9.15 24.48
CA VAL A 151 7.29 10.51 24.20
C VAL A 151 6.18 11.54 24.42
N ASN A 152 6.54 12.77 24.74
CA ASN A 152 5.58 13.85 24.96
C ASN A 152 4.97 14.40 23.67
N THR A 153 5.53 14.04 22.50
CA THR A 153 4.99 14.46 21.20
C THR A 153 3.70 13.73 20.91
N ILE A 154 2.62 14.49 20.77
CA ILE A 154 1.28 13.98 20.44
C ILE A 154 1.09 14.08 18.93
N ARG A 155 0.59 13.00 18.31
CA ARG A 155 0.14 13.08 16.91
C ARG A 155 -1.09 13.98 16.85
N ASP A 156 -1.01 15.07 16.07
CA ASP A 156 -2.09 16.05 15.99
C ASP A 156 -3.30 15.46 15.26
N TYR A 157 -4.42 15.38 15.97
CA TYR A 157 -5.70 14.91 15.42
C TYR A 157 -6.29 15.83 14.35
N GLN A 158 -5.95 17.11 14.38
CA GLN A 158 -6.50 18.10 13.45
C GLN A 158 -5.77 18.11 12.10
N VAL A 159 -4.50 17.71 12.09
CA VAL A 159 -3.64 17.74 10.89
C VAL A 159 -3.37 16.34 10.35
N GLN A 160 -3.35 15.32 11.20
CA GLN A 160 -3.04 13.95 10.83
C GLN A 160 -4.07 12.98 11.42
N ASP A 161 -5.20 12.85 10.79
CA ASP A 161 -6.18 11.84 11.21
C ASP A 161 -5.62 10.43 10.93
N PRO A 162 -5.30 9.63 11.98
CA PRO A 162 -4.74 8.30 11.80
C PRO A 162 -5.72 7.30 11.16
N ARG A 163 -6.98 7.68 11.00
CA ARG A 163 -8.01 6.90 10.30
C ARG A 163 -7.91 7.06 8.79
N ILE A 164 -7.15 8.07 8.31
CA ILE A 164 -6.90 8.36 6.91
C ILE A 164 -5.44 8.00 6.63
N ASN A 165 -5.19 6.84 6.07
CA ASN A 165 -3.86 6.41 5.64
C ASN A 165 -3.75 6.46 4.12
#